data_afa00434c8293113406d91d5c0ed534c
#
_entry.id   afa00434c8293113406d91d5c0ed534c
#
_cell.length_a   1.000
_cell.length_b   1.000
_cell.length_c   1.000
_cell.angle_alpha   90.00
_cell.angle_beta   90.00
_cell.angle_gamma   90.00
#
_symmetry.space_group_name_H-M   'P 1'
#
loop_
_entity.id
_entity.type
_entity.pdbx_description
1 polymer ?
#
loop_
_entity_poly.entity_id
_entity_poly.type
_entity_poly.pdbx_seq_one_letter_code
_entity_poly.pdbx_strand_id
1 'polypeptide(L)'
;MNHSYKDIGQRVKAYRLNRGFSQDELAEGICSRQTISFLENGQHLPSTEFMKKIAAKLGISLHEIMVDQVNNLGAKVQLDIIKVYIETADYVNAYPLIEECECRDDLLEYQRRELVLCRAECLIRTGKAEEAIKLLTDQQQRFEMEREADDHFMATLYDKLGTAYYFLPNMTNAHAHYLRAYQLTLRFAEIDLTAARIAYNLGMACRQLNRNSDAIEFLSKAEAFFKNASDIKRLSHTFFELGIAYAMKHEYEQADRCIQESLAIYRSLNAVSTARLARQVHALAVLSQTQPDVALKELQVCASEYEKVGDIVRCIFTNAHLANILINQKKISAAKGYLDNALSRLFDHDAESDPRLVYAYQVNAKYLLEVNDFEKCVEYSFKSSELFDRMGLERDAADSLSLSAKAYHGQGKIDQAYEISQRVNEKLCRLQDQFSKRLEVY
;
A
#
# COMPACT_ATOMS: atom_id res chain seq x y z
N MET A 1 7.37 -14.47 -23.63
CA MET A 1 8.46 -14.97 -24.50
C MET A 1 9.75 -14.90 -23.71
N ASN A 2 10.57 -15.96 -23.72
CA ASN A 2 11.78 -16.04 -22.89
C ASN A 2 12.80 -14.99 -23.35
N HIS A 3 13.08 -13.96 -22.54
CA HIS A 3 14.12 -12.96 -22.80
C HIS A 3 15.48 -13.60 -23.15
N SER A 4 15.82 -14.71 -22.52
CA SER A 4 17.01 -15.52 -22.79
C SER A 4 17.16 -15.95 -24.28
N TYR A 5 16.09 -16.20 -25.01
CA TYR A 5 16.16 -16.57 -26.41
C TYR A 5 16.47 -15.39 -27.32
N LYS A 6 16.01 -14.19 -26.96
CA LYS A 6 16.27 -12.95 -27.68
C LYS A 6 17.75 -12.56 -27.58
N ASP A 7 18.34 -12.72 -26.40
CA ASP A 7 19.75 -12.38 -26.16
C ASP A 7 20.70 -13.34 -26.89
N ILE A 8 20.38 -14.65 -26.87
CA ILE A 8 21.11 -15.64 -27.66
C ILE A 8 21.01 -15.32 -29.15
N GLY A 9 19.84 -14.99 -29.65
CA GLY A 9 19.60 -14.61 -31.02
C GLY A 9 20.37 -13.36 -31.44
N GLN A 10 20.38 -12.35 -30.59
CA GLN A 10 21.14 -11.10 -30.83
C GLN A 10 22.64 -11.33 -30.89
N ARG A 11 23.17 -12.23 -30.04
CA ARG A 11 24.59 -12.59 -30.11
C ARG A 11 24.94 -13.31 -31.40
N VAL A 12 24.15 -14.30 -31.79
CA VAL A 12 24.32 -14.98 -33.09
C VAL A 12 24.33 -13.95 -34.22
N LYS A 13 23.40 -12.98 -34.21
CA LYS A 13 23.33 -11.90 -35.18
C LYS A 13 24.59 -11.01 -35.16
N ALA A 14 25.09 -10.63 -33.97
CA ALA A 14 26.30 -9.82 -33.83
C ALA A 14 27.53 -10.55 -34.38
N TYR A 15 27.74 -11.82 -34.02
CA TYR A 15 28.83 -12.64 -34.56
C TYR A 15 28.72 -12.84 -36.07
N ARG A 16 27.52 -13.08 -36.59
CA ARG A 16 27.26 -13.18 -38.02
C ARG A 16 27.65 -11.93 -38.77
N LEU A 17 27.19 -10.75 -38.28
CA LEU A 17 27.52 -9.47 -38.90
C LEU A 17 29.00 -9.15 -38.83
N ASN A 18 29.66 -9.41 -37.69
CA ASN A 18 31.08 -9.22 -37.51
C ASN A 18 31.94 -10.10 -38.44
N ARG A 19 31.42 -11.25 -38.88
CA ARG A 19 32.04 -12.16 -39.85
C ARG A 19 31.62 -11.87 -41.28
N GLY A 20 30.76 -10.88 -41.51
CA GLY A 20 30.28 -10.49 -42.83
C GLY A 20 29.27 -11.43 -43.46
N PHE A 21 28.73 -12.41 -42.73
CA PHE A 21 27.75 -13.34 -43.26
C PHE A 21 26.36 -12.73 -43.39
N SER A 22 25.68 -13.01 -44.52
CA SER A 22 24.22 -12.87 -44.63
C SER A 22 23.51 -13.98 -43.86
N GLN A 23 22.20 -13.85 -43.64
CA GLN A 23 21.41 -14.91 -43.01
C GLN A 23 21.39 -16.18 -43.88
N ASP A 24 21.40 -16.04 -45.21
CA ASP A 24 21.43 -17.14 -46.15
C ASP A 24 22.76 -17.91 -46.07
N GLU A 25 23.90 -17.17 -46.07
CA GLU A 25 25.22 -17.76 -45.94
C GLU A 25 25.41 -18.50 -44.60
N LEU A 26 24.90 -17.93 -43.48
CA LEU A 26 24.94 -18.64 -42.21
C LEU A 26 24.06 -19.90 -42.19
N ALA A 27 22.92 -19.87 -42.88
CA ALA A 27 21.97 -20.96 -42.93
C ALA A 27 22.47 -22.12 -43.84
N GLU A 28 23.28 -21.84 -44.84
CA GLU A 28 23.75 -22.78 -45.85
C GLU A 28 24.41 -24.02 -45.21
N GLY A 29 23.89 -25.19 -45.56
CA GLY A 29 24.37 -26.49 -45.03
C GLY A 29 23.92 -26.81 -43.61
N ILE A 30 23.15 -25.94 -42.97
CA ILE A 30 22.66 -26.11 -41.60
C ILE A 30 21.14 -26.11 -41.52
N CYS A 31 20.47 -25.10 -42.14
CA CYS A 31 19.02 -24.91 -42.03
C CYS A 31 18.45 -23.98 -43.11
N SER A 32 17.20 -23.55 -42.94
CA SER A 32 16.64 -22.48 -43.76
C SER A 32 17.02 -21.10 -43.22
N ARG A 33 17.11 -20.08 -44.13
CA ARG A 33 17.24 -18.68 -43.76
C ARG A 33 16.23 -18.26 -42.72
N GLN A 34 14.99 -18.74 -42.84
CA GLN A 34 13.88 -18.40 -41.95
C GLN A 34 14.16 -18.87 -40.51
N THR A 35 14.81 -20.02 -40.33
CA THR A 35 15.23 -20.53 -39.02
C THR A 35 16.27 -19.63 -38.38
N ILE A 36 17.25 -19.11 -39.14
CA ILE A 36 18.21 -18.12 -38.64
C ILE A 36 17.50 -16.83 -38.25
N SER A 37 16.57 -16.35 -39.07
CA SER A 37 15.78 -15.15 -38.75
C SER A 37 14.97 -15.34 -37.47
N PHE A 38 14.32 -16.48 -37.25
CA PHE A 38 13.58 -16.77 -36.02
C PHE A 38 14.49 -16.84 -34.78
N LEU A 39 15.69 -17.45 -34.96
CA LEU A 39 16.69 -17.48 -33.90
C LEU A 39 17.15 -16.06 -33.55
N GLU A 40 17.55 -15.23 -34.50
CA GLU A 40 18.06 -13.88 -34.30
C GLU A 40 17.01 -12.93 -33.69
N ASN A 41 15.71 -13.19 -33.95
CA ASN A 41 14.59 -12.44 -33.36
C ASN A 41 14.10 -13.03 -32.04
N GLY A 42 14.74 -14.08 -31.52
CA GLY A 42 14.37 -14.72 -30.26
C GLY A 42 13.03 -15.44 -30.26
N GLN A 43 12.50 -15.76 -31.46
CA GLN A 43 11.21 -16.43 -31.60
C GLN A 43 11.30 -17.95 -31.41
N HIS A 44 12.47 -18.50 -31.62
CA HIS A 44 12.73 -19.93 -31.44
C HIS A 44 14.20 -20.19 -31.14
N LEU A 45 14.48 -21.01 -30.12
CA LEU A 45 15.83 -21.50 -29.84
C LEU A 45 15.94 -22.92 -30.42
N PRO A 46 16.81 -23.15 -31.43
CA PRO A 46 17.04 -24.46 -31.98
C PRO A 46 17.70 -25.41 -30.98
N SER A 47 17.74 -26.73 -31.32
CA SER A 47 18.38 -27.74 -30.48
C SER A 47 19.87 -27.44 -30.25
N THR A 48 20.44 -27.97 -29.16
CA THR A 48 21.86 -27.78 -28.81
C THR A 48 22.79 -28.27 -29.94
N GLU A 49 22.41 -29.34 -30.65
CA GLU A 49 23.19 -29.84 -31.77
C GLU A 49 23.21 -28.87 -32.96
N PHE A 50 22.08 -28.24 -33.21
CA PHE A 50 21.95 -27.18 -34.22
C PHE A 50 22.77 -25.93 -33.86
N MET A 51 22.73 -25.50 -32.59
CA MET A 51 23.54 -24.40 -32.12
C MET A 51 25.04 -24.67 -32.20
N LYS A 52 25.49 -25.93 -32.01
CA LYS A 52 26.89 -26.34 -32.26
C LYS A 52 27.30 -26.14 -33.71
N LYS A 53 26.43 -26.43 -34.67
CA LYS A 53 26.75 -26.24 -36.11
C LYS A 53 26.84 -24.75 -36.46
N ILE A 54 25.96 -23.90 -35.91
CA ILE A 54 26.03 -22.46 -36.07
C ILE A 54 27.34 -21.93 -35.47
N ALA A 55 27.67 -22.32 -34.23
CA ALA A 55 28.90 -21.91 -33.56
C ALA A 55 30.14 -22.28 -34.38
N ALA A 56 30.22 -23.50 -34.86
CA ALA A 56 31.30 -23.98 -35.70
C ALA A 56 31.44 -23.16 -37.00
N LYS A 57 30.34 -22.81 -37.67
CA LYS A 57 30.35 -22.01 -38.90
C LYS A 57 30.74 -20.54 -38.62
N LEU A 58 30.40 -20.02 -37.47
CA LEU A 58 30.84 -18.68 -37.00
C LEU A 58 32.31 -18.67 -36.50
N GLY A 59 32.93 -19.86 -36.35
CA GLY A 59 34.28 -19.98 -35.81
C GLY A 59 34.41 -19.60 -34.35
N ILE A 60 33.37 -19.86 -33.54
CA ILE A 60 33.30 -19.62 -32.12
C ILE A 60 32.87 -20.87 -31.38
N SER A 61 33.08 -20.92 -30.09
CA SER A 61 32.58 -22.02 -29.26
C SER A 61 31.08 -21.90 -29.01
N LEU A 62 30.39 -23.02 -28.79
CA LEU A 62 28.99 -22.99 -28.31
C LEU A 62 28.88 -22.22 -27.02
N HIS A 63 29.92 -22.29 -26.16
CA HIS A 63 30.01 -21.58 -24.91
C HIS A 63 29.90 -20.05 -25.12
N GLU A 64 30.59 -19.47 -26.11
CA GLU A 64 30.54 -18.05 -26.44
C GLU A 64 29.15 -17.56 -26.86
N ILE A 65 28.35 -18.43 -27.48
CA ILE A 65 26.94 -18.14 -27.80
C ILE A 65 26.06 -18.25 -26.54
N MET A 66 26.36 -19.22 -25.66
CA MET A 66 25.53 -19.62 -24.53
C MET A 66 26.01 -19.10 -23.18
N VAL A 67 27.17 -18.37 -23.15
CA VAL A 67 27.90 -17.95 -21.96
C VAL A 67 27.00 -17.29 -20.89
N ASP A 68 26.00 -16.49 -21.30
CA ASP A 68 25.15 -15.82 -20.34
C ASP A 68 24.24 -16.75 -19.54
N GLN A 69 23.92 -17.92 -20.05
CA GLN A 69 23.08 -18.86 -19.27
C GLN A 69 23.85 -19.49 -18.10
N VAL A 70 25.14 -19.73 -18.25
CA VAL A 70 25.96 -20.38 -17.21
C VAL A 70 26.52 -19.38 -16.23
N ASN A 71 27.08 -18.26 -16.73
CA ASN A 71 27.65 -17.21 -15.88
C ASN A 71 26.55 -16.41 -15.17
N ASN A 72 25.37 -16.26 -15.78
CA ASN A 72 24.26 -15.51 -15.24
C ASN A 72 23.40 -16.31 -14.26
N LEU A 73 23.59 -17.64 -14.15
CA LEU A 73 22.88 -18.46 -13.18
C LEU A 73 23.13 -17.99 -11.74
N GLY A 74 24.38 -17.59 -11.44
CA GLY A 74 24.74 -17.07 -10.13
C GLY A 74 24.02 -15.76 -9.82
N ALA A 75 23.95 -14.82 -10.78
CA ALA A 75 23.23 -13.55 -10.61
C ALA A 75 21.72 -13.78 -10.46
N LYS A 76 21.15 -14.72 -11.22
CA LYS A 76 19.73 -15.09 -11.10
C LYS A 76 19.40 -15.67 -9.73
N VAL A 77 20.20 -16.65 -9.26
CA VAL A 77 20.03 -17.25 -7.94
C VAL A 77 20.14 -16.19 -6.83
N GLN A 78 21.10 -15.27 -6.94
CA GLN A 78 21.26 -14.19 -5.97
C GLN A 78 20.04 -13.26 -5.94
N LEU A 79 19.50 -12.88 -7.12
CA LEU A 79 18.26 -12.11 -7.22
C LEU A 79 17.05 -12.86 -6.63
N ASP A 80 16.92 -14.14 -6.88
CA ASP A 80 15.83 -14.94 -6.33
C ASP A 80 15.95 -15.03 -4.79
N ILE A 81 17.15 -15.16 -4.24
CA ILE A 81 17.38 -15.09 -2.79
C ILE A 81 17.01 -13.71 -2.22
N ILE A 82 17.41 -12.61 -2.88
CA ILE A 82 17.03 -11.25 -2.49
C ILE A 82 15.50 -11.11 -2.44
N LYS A 83 14.80 -11.61 -3.45
CA LYS A 83 13.32 -11.59 -3.48
C LYS A 83 12.70 -12.36 -2.32
N VAL A 84 13.24 -13.53 -1.98
CA VAL A 84 12.78 -14.32 -0.81
C VAL A 84 12.99 -13.55 0.49
N TYR A 85 14.14 -12.91 0.69
CA TYR A 85 14.35 -12.08 1.88
C TYR A 85 13.38 -10.89 1.96
N ILE A 86 13.08 -10.25 0.82
CA ILE A 86 12.07 -9.16 0.76
C ILE A 86 10.67 -9.69 1.10
N GLU A 87 10.27 -10.85 0.56
CA GLU A 87 8.97 -11.47 0.82
C GLU A 87 8.80 -11.89 2.28
N THR A 88 9.89 -12.31 2.93
CA THR A 88 9.91 -12.66 4.35
C THR A 88 10.17 -11.45 5.27
N ALA A 89 10.25 -10.24 4.71
CA ALA A 89 10.55 -8.98 5.41
C ALA A 89 11.92 -8.98 6.12
N ASP A 90 12.86 -9.78 5.65
CA ASP A 90 14.23 -9.83 6.16
C ASP A 90 15.14 -8.84 5.39
N TYR A 91 14.90 -7.55 5.61
CA TYR A 91 15.63 -6.48 4.91
C TYR A 91 17.09 -6.37 5.35
N VAL A 92 17.42 -6.87 6.53
CA VAL A 92 18.80 -6.88 7.08
C VAL A 92 19.70 -7.77 6.23
N ASN A 93 19.21 -8.94 5.81
CA ASN A 93 19.95 -9.85 4.95
C ASN A 93 19.79 -9.53 3.45
N ALA A 94 18.67 -8.90 3.04
CA ALA A 94 18.46 -8.50 1.65
C ALA A 94 19.42 -7.39 1.20
N TYR A 95 19.65 -6.36 2.04
CA TYR A 95 20.38 -5.17 1.64
C TYR A 95 21.85 -5.42 1.27
N PRO A 96 22.66 -6.15 2.05
CA PRO A 96 24.04 -6.47 1.68
C PRO A 96 24.15 -7.28 0.38
N LEU A 97 23.19 -8.21 0.15
CA LEU A 97 23.18 -8.99 -1.08
C LEU A 97 22.81 -8.14 -2.31
N ILE A 98 21.98 -7.10 -2.13
CA ILE A 98 21.69 -6.14 -3.19
C ILE A 98 22.99 -5.38 -3.56
N GLU A 99 23.72 -4.86 -2.58
CA GLU A 99 24.97 -4.13 -2.81
C GLU A 99 26.03 -5.01 -3.48
N GLU A 100 26.17 -6.26 -3.05
CA GLU A 100 27.06 -7.22 -3.70
C GLU A 100 26.64 -7.50 -5.15
N CYS A 101 25.34 -7.68 -5.41
CA CYS A 101 24.81 -7.94 -6.73
C CYS A 101 24.99 -6.73 -7.67
N GLU A 102 24.85 -5.50 -7.18
CA GLU A 102 25.08 -4.28 -7.95
C GLU A 102 26.53 -4.13 -8.47
N CYS A 103 27.49 -4.70 -7.74
CA CYS A 103 28.91 -4.68 -8.14
C CYS A 103 29.25 -5.68 -9.24
N ARG A 104 28.32 -6.51 -9.69
CA ARG A 104 28.56 -7.52 -10.72
C ARG A 104 28.52 -6.91 -12.12
N ASP A 105 29.52 -7.26 -12.93
CA ASP A 105 29.62 -6.81 -14.34
C ASP A 105 28.77 -7.69 -15.29
N ASP A 106 28.38 -8.90 -14.86
CA ASP A 106 27.67 -9.90 -15.68
C ASP A 106 26.14 -9.81 -15.58
N LEU A 107 25.60 -8.78 -14.94
CA LEU A 107 24.15 -8.56 -14.86
C LEU A 107 23.57 -8.18 -16.22
N LEU A 108 22.52 -8.89 -16.61
CA LEU A 108 21.67 -8.51 -17.75
C LEU A 108 20.80 -7.31 -17.41
N GLU A 109 20.39 -6.53 -18.42
CA GLU A 109 19.65 -5.30 -18.22
C GLU A 109 18.33 -5.53 -17.41
N TYR A 110 17.58 -6.57 -17.71
CA TYR A 110 16.38 -6.89 -16.93
C TYR A 110 16.67 -7.20 -15.45
N GLN A 111 17.84 -7.83 -15.15
CA GLN A 111 18.27 -8.11 -13.79
C GLN A 111 18.67 -6.84 -13.04
N ARG A 112 19.33 -5.89 -13.72
CA ARG A 112 19.62 -4.56 -13.16
C ARG A 112 18.34 -3.83 -12.79
N ARG A 113 17.32 -3.89 -13.65
CA ARG A 113 15.99 -3.31 -13.40
C ARG A 113 15.29 -3.95 -12.21
N GLU A 114 15.28 -5.28 -12.15
CA GLU A 114 14.72 -6.00 -10.99
C GLU A 114 15.46 -5.65 -9.69
N LEU A 115 16.78 -5.53 -9.75
CA LEU A 115 17.59 -5.18 -8.59
C LEU A 115 17.26 -3.77 -8.06
N VAL A 116 17.06 -2.79 -8.96
CA VAL A 116 16.60 -1.43 -8.60
C VAL A 116 15.26 -1.49 -7.87
N LEU A 117 14.30 -2.30 -8.35
CA LEU A 117 13.00 -2.46 -7.70
C LEU A 117 13.12 -3.13 -6.31
N CYS A 118 14.02 -4.11 -6.18
CA CYS A 118 14.32 -4.75 -4.90
C CYS A 118 14.94 -3.76 -3.90
N ARG A 119 15.91 -2.96 -4.35
CA ARG A 119 16.52 -1.91 -3.53
C ARG A 119 15.50 -0.87 -3.08
N ALA A 120 14.65 -0.41 -3.99
CA ALA A 120 13.58 0.52 -3.66
C ALA A 120 12.63 -0.04 -2.59
N GLU A 121 12.23 -1.31 -2.69
CA GLU A 121 11.41 -1.95 -1.66
C GLU A 121 12.11 -1.97 -0.30
N CYS A 122 13.38 -2.37 -0.25
CA CYS A 122 14.15 -2.34 1.00
C CYS A 122 14.23 -0.93 1.60
N LEU A 123 14.51 0.09 0.80
CA LEU A 123 14.55 1.49 1.24
C LEU A 123 13.20 1.95 1.81
N ILE A 124 12.10 1.65 1.12
CA ILE A 124 10.75 1.99 1.58
C ILE A 124 10.46 1.35 2.94
N ARG A 125 10.72 0.05 3.07
CA ARG A 125 10.40 -0.72 4.28
C ARG A 125 11.30 -0.42 5.47
N THR A 126 12.50 0.12 5.22
CA THR A 126 13.43 0.56 6.28
C THR A 126 13.29 2.04 6.64
N GLY A 127 12.24 2.72 6.16
CA GLY A 127 11.94 4.12 6.50
C GLY A 127 12.68 5.16 5.68
N LYS A 128 13.37 4.75 4.59
CA LYS A 128 14.12 5.63 3.68
C LYS A 128 13.35 5.90 2.39
N ALA A 129 12.06 6.25 2.52
CA ALA A 129 11.17 6.42 1.37
C ALA A 129 11.61 7.55 0.42
N GLU A 130 12.23 8.62 0.91
CA GLU A 130 12.76 9.70 0.08
C GLU A 130 13.91 9.23 -0.82
N GLU A 131 14.82 8.40 -0.29
CA GLU A 131 15.90 7.80 -1.08
C GLU A 131 15.34 6.87 -2.17
N ALA A 132 14.29 6.11 -1.85
CA ALA A 132 13.60 5.25 -2.82
C ALA A 132 12.95 6.07 -3.95
N ILE A 133 12.29 7.18 -3.62
CA ILE A 133 11.69 8.08 -4.63
C ILE A 133 12.76 8.60 -5.57
N LYS A 134 13.90 9.08 -5.04
CA LYS A 134 15.00 9.56 -5.87
C LYS A 134 15.51 8.47 -6.81
N LEU A 135 15.82 7.28 -6.28
CA LEU A 135 16.28 6.13 -7.05
C LEU A 135 15.32 5.77 -8.19
N LEU A 136 14.02 5.67 -7.88
CA LEU A 136 12.99 5.29 -8.85
C LEU A 136 12.74 6.39 -9.89
N THR A 137 12.81 7.66 -9.51
CA THR A 137 12.67 8.79 -10.45
C THR A 137 13.85 8.86 -11.41
N ASP A 138 15.07 8.67 -10.93
CA ASP A 138 16.26 8.61 -11.78
C ASP A 138 16.14 7.43 -12.78
N GLN A 139 15.64 6.30 -12.32
CA GLN A 139 15.43 5.13 -13.19
C GLN A 139 14.33 5.35 -14.22
N GLN A 140 13.22 6.02 -13.83
CA GLN A 140 12.15 6.42 -14.75
C GLN A 140 12.68 7.27 -15.89
N GLN A 141 13.47 8.31 -15.56
CA GLN A 141 14.02 9.23 -16.56
C GLN A 141 14.95 8.51 -17.56
N ARG A 142 15.81 7.60 -17.05
CA ARG A 142 16.67 6.78 -17.92
C ARG A 142 15.86 5.94 -18.89
N PHE A 143 14.85 5.25 -18.40
CA PHE A 143 13.99 4.38 -19.20
C PHE A 143 13.25 5.16 -20.29
N GLU A 144 12.71 6.33 -19.97
CA GLU A 144 12.05 7.21 -20.93
C GLU A 144 12.99 7.73 -22.03
N MET A 145 14.27 7.99 -21.70
CA MET A 145 15.28 8.40 -22.68
C MET A 145 15.67 7.26 -23.64
N GLU A 146 15.71 6.03 -23.16
CA GLU A 146 16.08 4.84 -23.96
C GLU A 146 14.97 4.40 -24.92
N ARG A 147 13.77 4.99 -24.82
CA ARG A 147 12.56 4.67 -25.62
C ARG A 147 12.21 3.18 -25.62
N GLU A 148 12.55 2.49 -24.57
CA GLU A 148 12.16 1.09 -24.41
C GLU A 148 10.70 0.97 -24.01
N ALA A 149 10.03 -0.05 -24.56
CA ALA A 149 8.63 -0.34 -24.25
C ALA A 149 8.57 -1.59 -23.36
N ASP A 150 8.62 -1.39 -22.03
CA ASP A 150 8.36 -2.46 -21.06
C ASP A 150 7.30 -1.95 -20.07
N ASP A 151 6.03 -2.10 -20.47
CA ASP A 151 4.90 -1.65 -19.67
C ASP A 151 4.84 -2.34 -18.30
N HIS A 152 5.34 -3.59 -18.19
CA HIS A 152 5.34 -4.34 -16.93
C HIS A 152 6.36 -3.77 -15.93
N PHE A 153 7.57 -3.47 -16.39
CA PHE A 153 8.59 -2.82 -15.57
C PHE A 153 8.12 -1.44 -15.11
N MET A 154 7.62 -0.61 -16.04
CA MET A 154 7.15 0.74 -15.73
C MET A 154 5.94 0.74 -14.79
N ALA A 155 5.00 -0.19 -14.96
CA ALA A 155 3.88 -0.35 -14.03
C ALA A 155 4.38 -0.68 -12.61
N THR A 156 5.36 -1.60 -12.49
CA THR A 156 5.95 -1.94 -11.21
C THR A 156 6.72 -0.78 -10.59
N LEU A 157 7.45 -0.01 -11.41
CA LEU A 157 8.19 1.18 -10.95
C LEU A 157 7.24 2.25 -10.39
N TYR A 158 6.15 2.56 -11.11
CA TYR A 158 5.13 3.50 -10.61
C TYR A 158 4.41 2.97 -9.38
N ASP A 159 4.16 1.66 -9.26
CA ASP A 159 3.61 1.05 -8.05
C ASP A 159 4.54 1.26 -6.84
N LYS A 160 5.86 1.09 -7.02
CA LYS A 160 6.86 1.37 -5.99
C LYS A 160 6.93 2.85 -5.62
N LEU A 161 6.85 3.76 -6.60
CA LEU A 161 6.76 5.21 -6.33
C LEU A 161 5.50 5.52 -5.51
N GLY A 162 4.35 4.97 -5.90
CA GLY A 162 3.11 5.10 -5.13
C GLY A 162 3.28 4.60 -3.70
N THR A 163 3.93 3.46 -3.51
CA THR A 163 4.19 2.89 -2.19
C THR A 163 5.13 3.79 -1.36
N ALA A 164 6.18 4.35 -1.96
CA ALA A 164 7.09 5.27 -1.27
C ALA A 164 6.36 6.53 -0.78
N TYR A 165 5.52 7.12 -1.62
CA TYR A 165 4.69 8.27 -1.22
C TYR A 165 3.62 7.92 -0.17
N TYR A 166 3.10 6.69 -0.18
CA TYR A 166 2.21 6.20 0.87
C TYR A 166 2.89 6.20 2.24
N PHE A 167 4.16 5.76 2.31
CA PHE A 167 4.95 5.78 3.55
C PHE A 167 5.37 7.19 4.00
N LEU A 168 5.37 8.18 3.10
CA LEU A 168 5.58 9.60 3.43
C LEU A 168 4.28 10.37 3.72
N PRO A 169 3.22 9.74 4.18
CA PRO A 169 1.80 10.15 4.23
C PRO A 169 1.35 11.16 3.14
N ASN A 170 1.92 11.06 1.94
CA ASN A 170 1.53 11.89 0.79
C ASN A 170 0.57 11.11 -0.12
N MET A 171 -0.68 10.99 0.32
CA MET A 171 -1.67 10.14 -0.32
C MET A 171 -2.05 10.60 -1.73
N THR A 172 -1.98 11.89 -2.01
CA THR A 172 -2.27 12.45 -3.34
C THR A 172 -1.25 11.96 -4.38
N ASN A 173 0.04 12.05 -4.07
CA ASN A 173 1.09 11.55 -4.96
C ASN A 173 1.07 10.02 -5.04
N ALA A 174 0.81 9.33 -3.92
CA ALA A 174 0.64 7.89 -3.92
C ALA A 174 -0.46 7.45 -4.90
N HIS A 175 -1.64 8.06 -4.82
CA HIS A 175 -2.76 7.81 -5.74
C HIS A 175 -2.38 8.08 -7.21
N ALA A 176 -1.73 9.21 -7.50
CA ALA A 176 -1.34 9.57 -8.86
C ALA A 176 -0.41 8.51 -9.49
N HIS A 177 0.59 8.06 -8.74
CA HIS A 177 1.51 7.03 -9.21
C HIS A 177 0.85 5.65 -9.34
N TYR A 178 0.00 5.24 -8.39
CA TYR A 178 -0.77 4.00 -8.51
C TYR A 178 -1.74 4.01 -9.69
N LEU A 179 -2.38 5.16 -9.97
CA LEU A 179 -3.26 5.32 -11.13
C LEU A 179 -2.47 5.15 -12.44
N ARG A 180 -1.28 5.77 -12.52
CA ARG A 180 -0.41 5.61 -13.68
C ARG A 180 0.07 4.17 -13.86
N ALA A 181 0.43 3.50 -12.76
CA ALA A 181 0.74 2.09 -12.77
C ALA A 181 -0.43 1.25 -13.30
N TYR A 182 -1.65 1.51 -12.82
CA TYR A 182 -2.85 0.80 -13.24
C TYR A 182 -3.16 1.00 -14.72
N GLN A 183 -3.01 2.23 -15.25
CA GLN A 183 -3.20 2.51 -16.68
C GLN A 183 -2.27 1.68 -17.57
N LEU A 184 -1.04 1.42 -17.14
CA LEU A 184 -0.11 0.54 -17.85
C LEU A 184 -0.56 -0.92 -17.81
N THR A 185 -1.14 -1.39 -16.70
CA THR A 185 -1.63 -2.77 -16.59
C THR A 185 -2.76 -3.08 -17.56
N LEU A 186 -3.50 -2.07 -18.04
CA LEU A 186 -4.55 -2.25 -19.05
C LEU A 186 -4.01 -2.70 -20.42
N ARG A 187 -2.68 -2.59 -20.63
CA ARG A 187 -2.00 -3.06 -21.83
C ARG A 187 -1.42 -4.46 -21.70
N PHE A 188 -1.50 -5.06 -20.52
CA PHE A 188 -1.02 -6.43 -20.31
C PHE A 188 -1.89 -7.41 -21.09
N ALA A 189 -1.25 -8.46 -21.64
CA ALA A 189 -1.97 -9.50 -22.38
C ALA A 189 -2.97 -10.25 -21.49
N GLU A 190 -2.64 -10.41 -20.21
CA GLU A 190 -3.48 -11.07 -19.20
C GLU A 190 -3.33 -10.31 -17.87
N ILE A 191 -4.37 -10.38 -17.04
CA ILE A 191 -4.29 -9.84 -15.66
C ILE A 191 -3.42 -10.78 -14.85
N ASP A 192 -2.27 -10.30 -14.42
CA ASP A 192 -1.32 -11.04 -13.59
C ASP A 192 -1.34 -10.55 -12.12
N LEU A 193 -0.48 -11.16 -11.31
CA LEU A 193 -0.32 -10.80 -9.90
C LEU A 193 0.09 -9.33 -9.72
N THR A 194 0.88 -8.78 -10.63
CA THR A 194 1.33 -7.38 -10.59
C THR A 194 0.16 -6.43 -10.80
N ALA A 195 -0.67 -6.70 -11.82
CA ALA A 195 -1.88 -5.92 -12.10
C ALA A 195 -2.87 -5.97 -10.92
N ALA A 196 -3.07 -7.13 -10.32
CA ALA A 196 -3.95 -7.28 -9.16
C ALA A 196 -3.43 -6.52 -7.92
N ARG A 197 -2.12 -6.56 -7.67
CA ARG A 197 -1.50 -5.81 -6.57
C ARG A 197 -1.61 -4.31 -6.78
N ILE A 198 -1.40 -3.83 -8.01
CA ILE A 198 -1.55 -2.42 -8.36
C ILE A 198 -3.00 -1.97 -8.18
N ALA A 199 -3.98 -2.77 -8.61
CA ALA A 199 -5.39 -2.48 -8.38
C ALA A 199 -5.73 -2.40 -6.89
N TYR A 200 -5.21 -3.33 -6.07
CA TYR A 200 -5.34 -3.28 -4.61
C TYR A 200 -4.76 -1.99 -4.01
N ASN A 201 -3.52 -1.63 -4.37
CA ASN A 201 -2.86 -0.43 -3.86
C ASN A 201 -3.60 0.85 -4.27
N LEU A 202 -4.08 0.93 -5.51
CA LEU A 202 -4.90 2.04 -5.99
C LEU A 202 -6.23 2.13 -5.23
N GLY A 203 -6.91 1.01 -5.03
CA GLY A 203 -8.15 0.95 -4.25
C GLY A 203 -7.95 1.40 -2.81
N MET A 204 -6.86 0.99 -2.17
CA MET A 204 -6.49 1.43 -0.82
C MET A 204 -6.22 2.95 -0.78
N ALA A 205 -5.50 3.50 -1.77
CA ALA A 205 -5.26 4.93 -1.88
C ALA A 205 -6.55 5.72 -2.11
N CYS A 206 -7.44 5.22 -2.97
CA CYS A 206 -8.78 5.81 -3.18
C CYS A 206 -9.57 5.88 -1.87
N ARG A 207 -9.60 4.80 -1.08
CA ARG A 207 -10.27 4.77 0.22
C ARG A 207 -9.69 5.80 1.18
N GLN A 208 -8.36 5.92 1.25
CA GLN A 208 -7.71 6.94 2.11
C GLN A 208 -8.04 8.38 1.69
N LEU A 209 -8.33 8.58 0.41
CA LEU A 209 -8.81 9.86 -0.12
C LEU A 209 -10.35 10.02 -0.06
N ASN A 210 -11.06 9.15 0.67
CA ASN A 210 -12.51 9.10 0.77
C ASN A 210 -13.25 8.89 -0.57
N ARG A 211 -12.56 8.42 -1.62
CA ARG A 211 -13.13 8.03 -2.93
C ARG A 211 -13.62 6.59 -2.85
N ASN A 212 -14.60 6.34 -1.98
CA ASN A 212 -14.99 4.98 -1.61
C ASN A 212 -15.60 4.19 -2.76
N SER A 213 -16.30 4.82 -3.72
CA SER A 213 -16.83 4.14 -4.90
C SER A 213 -15.72 3.60 -5.80
N ASP A 214 -14.70 4.42 -6.07
CA ASP A 214 -13.54 4.01 -6.85
C ASP A 214 -12.74 2.93 -6.11
N ALA A 215 -12.62 3.08 -4.78
CA ALA A 215 -11.95 2.08 -3.95
C ALA A 215 -12.61 0.70 -4.09
N ILE A 216 -13.94 0.64 -4.00
CA ILE A 216 -14.70 -0.61 -4.18
C ILE A 216 -14.46 -1.19 -5.57
N GLU A 217 -14.48 -0.37 -6.62
CA GLU A 217 -14.24 -0.84 -7.99
C GLU A 217 -12.87 -1.52 -8.13
N PHE A 218 -11.79 -0.84 -7.71
CA PHE A 218 -10.43 -1.37 -7.86
C PHE A 218 -10.16 -2.56 -6.93
N LEU A 219 -10.65 -2.52 -5.69
CA LEU A 219 -10.52 -3.62 -4.76
C LEU A 219 -11.29 -4.87 -5.21
N SER A 220 -12.46 -4.70 -5.85
CA SER A 220 -13.22 -5.84 -6.40
C SER A 220 -12.49 -6.52 -7.57
N LYS A 221 -11.76 -5.75 -8.39
CA LYS A 221 -10.89 -6.32 -9.44
C LYS A 221 -9.76 -7.15 -8.83
N ALA A 222 -9.14 -6.63 -7.76
CA ALA A 222 -8.09 -7.36 -7.04
C ALA A 222 -8.65 -8.63 -6.34
N GLU A 223 -9.83 -8.54 -5.72
CA GLU A 223 -10.53 -9.67 -5.11
C GLU A 223 -10.73 -10.81 -6.09
N ALA A 224 -11.30 -10.50 -7.26
CA ALA A 224 -11.57 -11.51 -8.29
C ALA A 224 -10.29 -12.26 -8.71
N PHE A 225 -9.18 -11.55 -8.87
CA PHE A 225 -7.89 -12.17 -9.19
C PHE A 225 -7.35 -13.03 -8.04
N PHE A 226 -7.27 -12.50 -6.82
CA PHE A 226 -6.70 -13.23 -5.68
C PHE A 226 -7.53 -14.45 -5.31
N LYS A 227 -8.85 -14.41 -5.50
CA LYS A 227 -9.75 -15.55 -5.34
C LYS A 227 -9.44 -16.67 -6.35
N ASN A 228 -9.30 -16.30 -7.62
CA ASN A 228 -8.97 -17.26 -8.70
C ASN A 228 -7.56 -17.84 -8.55
N ALA A 229 -6.60 -17.03 -8.10
CA ALA A 229 -5.23 -17.44 -7.85
C ALA A 229 -5.05 -18.21 -6.53
N SER A 230 -6.11 -18.37 -5.72
CA SER A 230 -6.07 -18.95 -4.37
C SER A 230 -5.08 -18.26 -3.42
N ASP A 231 -4.80 -16.97 -3.65
CA ASP A 231 -3.96 -16.16 -2.75
C ASP A 231 -4.76 -15.68 -1.54
N ILE A 232 -4.94 -16.59 -0.61
CA ILE A 232 -5.80 -16.41 0.57
C ILE A 232 -5.34 -15.21 1.42
N LYS A 233 -4.01 -14.99 1.51
CA LYS A 233 -3.44 -13.89 2.32
C LYS A 233 -3.82 -12.52 1.72
N ARG A 234 -3.61 -12.31 0.42
CA ARG A 234 -3.97 -11.04 -0.24
C ARG A 234 -5.48 -10.86 -0.33
N LEU A 235 -6.21 -11.96 -0.53
CA LEU A 235 -7.67 -11.96 -0.52
C LEU A 235 -8.24 -11.46 0.82
N SER A 236 -7.67 -11.91 1.96
CA SER A 236 -8.12 -11.46 3.29
C SER A 236 -7.92 -9.95 3.51
N HIS A 237 -6.77 -9.42 3.07
CA HIS A 237 -6.53 -7.98 3.13
C HIS A 237 -7.48 -7.19 2.21
N THR A 238 -7.79 -7.74 1.03
CA THR A 238 -8.71 -7.10 0.08
C THR A 238 -10.13 -7.05 0.64
N PHE A 239 -10.61 -8.14 1.24
CA PHE A 239 -11.91 -8.14 1.93
C PHE A 239 -11.95 -7.15 3.08
N PHE A 240 -10.88 -7.02 3.86
CA PHE A 240 -10.81 -6.05 4.94
C PHE A 240 -10.95 -4.61 4.43
N GLU A 241 -10.23 -4.23 3.37
CA GLU A 241 -10.30 -2.91 2.77
C GLU A 241 -11.66 -2.63 2.09
N LEU A 242 -12.23 -3.63 1.41
CA LEU A 242 -13.61 -3.56 0.86
C LEU A 242 -14.64 -3.31 1.97
N GLY A 243 -14.52 -4.03 3.06
CA GLY A 243 -15.43 -3.87 4.20
C GLY A 243 -15.40 -2.46 4.78
N ILE A 244 -14.22 -1.86 4.91
CA ILE A 244 -14.09 -0.46 5.35
C ILE A 244 -14.69 0.49 4.31
N ALA A 245 -14.43 0.28 3.02
CA ALA A 245 -14.94 1.15 1.95
C ALA A 245 -16.49 1.10 1.89
N TYR A 246 -17.09 -0.07 2.02
CA TYR A 246 -18.56 -0.23 2.13
C TYR A 246 -19.13 0.44 3.38
N ALA A 247 -18.47 0.28 4.54
CA ALA A 247 -18.92 0.93 5.77
C ALA A 247 -18.90 2.46 5.66
N MET A 248 -17.88 3.04 5.01
CA MET A 248 -17.78 4.47 4.73
C MET A 248 -18.89 4.97 3.79
N LYS A 249 -19.46 4.10 2.97
CA LYS A 249 -20.64 4.39 2.15
C LYS A 249 -21.96 4.09 2.86
N HIS A 250 -21.94 3.67 4.12
CA HIS A 250 -23.10 3.24 4.89
C HIS A 250 -23.78 1.97 4.32
N GLU A 251 -23.08 1.20 3.50
CA GLU A 251 -23.53 -0.08 2.96
C GLU A 251 -23.15 -1.20 3.94
N TYR A 252 -23.80 -1.21 5.12
CA TYR A 252 -23.37 -2.00 6.28
C TYR A 252 -23.50 -3.52 6.08
N GLU A 253 -24.43 -4.00 5.25
CA GLU A 253 -24.58 -5.45 4.97
C GLU A 253 -23.37 -5.97 4.17
N GLN A 254 -22.94 -5.23 3.14
CA GLN A 254 -21.76 -5.57 2.36
C GLN A 254 -20.49 -5.45 3.20
N ALA A 255 -20.40 -4.41 4.03
CA ALA A 255 -19.31 -4.19 4.95
C ALA A 255 -19.16 -5.37 5.94
N ASP A 256 -20.26 -5.78 6.56
CA ASP A 256 -20.30 -6.91 7.49
C ASP A 256 -19.78 -8.18 6.82
N ARG A 257 -20.33 -8.52 5.65
CA ARG A 257 -19.92 -9.71 4.90
C ARG A 257 -18.42 -9.70 4.60
N CYS A 258 -17.91 -8.61 4.04
CA CYS A 258 -16.48 -8.52 3.68
C CYS A 258 -15.57 -8.63 4.91
N ILE A 259 -15.90 -7.95 6.02
CA ILE A 259 -15.06 -8.03 7.22
C ILE A 259 -15.13 -9.42 7.86
N GLN A 260 -16.30 -10.09 7.85
CA GLN A 260 -16.44 -11.45 8.36
C GLN A 260 -15.63 -12.46 7.53
N GLU A 261 -15.63 -12.35 6.19
CA GLU A 261 -14.77 -13.17 5.32
C GLU A 261 -13.29 -12.94 5.63
N SER A 262 -12.88 -11.69 5.77
CA SER A 262 -11.51 -11.34 6.18
C SER A 262 -11.13 -11.96 7.53
N LEU A 263 -12.01 -11.85 8.53
CA LEU A 263 -11.83 -12.41 9.87
C LEU A 263 -11.73 -13.94 9.86
N ALA A 264 -12.56 -14.63 9.07
CA ALA A 264 -12.51 -16.08 8.93
C ALA A 264 -11.16 -16.53 8.39
N ILE A 265 -10.65 -15.83 7.35
CA ILE A 265 -9.35 -16.15 6.76
C ILE A 265 -8.20 -15.82 7.75
N TYR A 266 -8.19 -14.66 8.42
CA TYR A 266 -7.14 -14.34 9.39
C TYR A 266 -7.06 -15.36 10.53
N ARG A 267 -8.22 -15.87 10.99
CA ARG A 267 -8.27 -16.94 11.99
C ARG A 267 -7.69 -18.25 11.46
N SER A 268 -8.01 -18.65 10.23
CA SER A 268 -7.46 -19.86 9.60
C SER A 268 -5.94 -19.80 9.39
N LEU A 269 -5.40 -18.58 9.17
CA LEU A 269 -3.96 -18.32 9.02
C LEU A 269 -3.24 -18.11 10.36
N ASN A 270 -3.94 -18.23 11.50
CA ASN A 270 -3.40 -17.92 12.84
C ASN A 270 -2.83 -16.48 12.93
N ALA A 271 -3.33 -15.55 12.13
CA ALA A 271 -2.91 -14.15 12.12
C ALA A 271 -3.63 -13.37 13.26
N VAL A 272 -3.29 -13.71 14.51
CA VAL A 272 -4.02 -13.26 15.71
C VAL A 272 -4.08 -11.75 15.85
N SER A 273 -2.98 -11.04 15.60
CA SER A 273 -2.91 -9.57 15.70
C SER A 273 -3.80 -8.89 14.65
N THR A 274 -3.77 -9.38 13.41
CA THR A 274 -4.58 -8.85 12.31
C THR A 274 -6.06 -9.17 12.51
N ALA A 275 -6.38 -10.38 12.98
CA ALA A 275 -7.76 -10.76 13.32
C ALA A 275 -8.33 -9.87 14.44
N ARG A 276 -7.53 -9.52 15.45
CA ARG A 276 -7.93 -8.60 16.53
C ARG A 276 -8.22 -7.21 15.98
N LEU A 277 -7.33 -6.68 15.11
CA LEU A 277 -7.54 -5.40 14.45
C LEU A 277 -8.82 -5.41 13.60
N ALA A 278 -9.02 -6.45 12.79
CA ALA A 278 -10.21 -6.56 11.94
C ALA A 278 -11.49 -6.65 12.77
N ARG A 279 -11.49 -7.35 13.92
CA ARG A 279 -12.61 -7.39 14.86
C ARG A 279 -12.91 -6.01 15.48
N GLN A 280 -11.87 -5.28 15.87
CA GLN A 280 -12.03 -3.90 16.38
C GLN A 280 -12.65 -2.99 15.30
N VAL A 281 -12.13 -3.04 14.07
CA VAL A 281 -12.65 -2.25 12.94
C VAL A 281 -14.10 -2.63 12.63
N HIS A 282 -14.43 -3.92 12.63
CA HIS A 282 -15.81 -4.40 12.46
C HIS A 282 -16.75 -3.80 13.52
N ALA A 283 -16.34 -3.87 14.79
CA ALA A 283 -17.13 -3.32 15.89
C ALA A 283 -17.31 -1.81 15.76
N LEU A 284 -16.30 -1.06 15.31
CA LEU A 284 -16.35 0.39 15.15
C LEU A 284 -17.09 0.84 13.91
N ALA A 285 -16.82 0.23 12.76
CA ALA A 285 -17.33 0.69 11.47
C ALA A 285 -18.73 0.17 11.12
N VAL A 286 -19.08 -1.02 11.62
CA VAL A 286 -20.34 -1.69 11.29
C VAL A 286 -21.25 -1.84 12.51
N LEU A 287 -20.79 -2.60 13.53
CA LEU A 287 -21.65 -2.95 14.65
C LEU A 287 -22.07 -1.74 15.50
N SER A 288 -21.22 -0.72 15.62
CA SER A 288 -21.58 0.52 16.35
C SER A 288 -22.78 1.23 15.75
N GLN A 289 -23.03 1.07 14.46
CA GLN A 289 -24.15 1.67 13.73
C GLN A 289 -25.38 0.75 13.67
N THR A 290 -25.16 -0.56 13.57
CA THR A 290 -26.23 -1.54 13.34
C THR A 290 -26.67 -2.25 14.63
N GLN A 291 -25.73 -2.58 15.51
CA GLN A 291 -25.92 -3.36 16.73
C GLN A 291 -25.03 -2.84 17.89
N PRO A 292 -25.29 -1.63 18.43
CA PRO A 292 -24.39 -0.96 19.38
C PRO A 292 -24.04 -1.78 20.64
N ASP A 293 -24.98 -2.57 21.13
CA ASP A 293 -24.74 -3.40 22.32
C ASP A 293 -23.82 -4.60 22.02
N VAL A 294 -23.83 -5.12 20.79
CA VAL A 294 -22.87 -6.12 20.32
C VAL A 294 -21.51 -5.48 20.13
N ALA A 295 -21.45 -4.28 19.54
CA ALA A 295 -20.21 -3.51 19.40
C ALA A 295 -19.52 -3.29 20.74
N LEU A 296 -20.27 -2.92 21.78
CA LEU A 296 -19.72 -2.74 23.12
C LEU A 296 -19.03 -4.02 23.65
N LYS A 297 -19.68 -5.19 23.49
CA LYS A 297 -19.10 -6.47 23.93
C LYS A 297 -17.83 -6.82 23.18
N GLU A 298 -17.85 -6.69 21.85
CA GLU A 298 -16.67 -6.96 21.02
C GLU A 298 -15.50 -6.02 21.33
N LEU A 299 -15.76 -4.74 21.53
CA LEU A 299 -14.74 -3.76 21.91
C LEU A 299 -14.18 -4.01 23.31
N GLN A 300 -15.00 -4.45 24.28
CA GLN A 300 -14.51 -4.85 25.61
C GLN A 300 -13.51 -6.00 25.53
N VAL A 301 -13.83 -7.01 24.69
CA VAL A 301 -12.90 -8.13 24.45
C VAL A 301 -11.63 -7.62 23.78
N CYS A 302 -11.72 -6.77 22.75
CA CYS A 302 -10.55 -6.19 22.09
C CYS A 302 -9.68 -5.38 23.07
N ALA A 303 -10.27 -4.52 23.91
CA ALA A 303 -9.54 -3.74 24.90
C ALA A 303 -8.75 -4.63 25.87
N SER A 304 -9.39 -5.70 26.40
CA SER A 304 -8.73 -6.67 27.28
C SER A 304 -7.61 -7.43 26.57
N GLU A 305 -7.79 -7.79 25.31
CA GLU A 305 -6.74 -8.46 24.54
C GLU A 305 -5.56 -7.53 24.22
N TYR A 306 -5.80 -6.24 23.89
CA TYR A 306 -4.74 -5.26 23.71
C TYR A 306 -3.95 -5.01 24.98
N GLU A 307 -4.63 -4.94 26.11
CA GLU A 307 -3.98 -4.81 27.42
C GLU A 307 -3.05 -6.00 27.72
N LYS A 308 -3.50 -7.24 27.49
CA LYS A 308 -2.72 -8.46 27.71
C LYS A 308 -1.45 -8.54 26.86
N VAL A 309 -1.47 -7.99 25.65
CA VAL A 309 -0.30 -7.99 24.76
C VAL A 309 0.55 -6.72 24.87
N GLY A 310 0.20 -5.79 25.78
CA GLY A 310 0.93 -4.54 26.00
C GLY A 310 0.75 -3.48 24.89
N ASP A 311 -0.26 -3.61 24.02
CA ASP A 311 -0.58 -2.58 23.01
C ASP A 311 -1.43 -1.47 23.66
N ILE A 312 -0.74 -0.64 24.45
CA ILE A 312 -1.40 0.40 25.26
C ILE A 312 -2.10 1.45 24.38
N VAL A 313 -1.54 1.82 23.24
CA VAL A 313 -2.13 2.81 22.33
C VAL A 313 -3.50 2.32 21.82
N ARG A 314 -3.59 1.07 21.33
CA ARG A 314 -4.87 0.50 20.91
C ARG A 314 -5.82 0.26 22.07
N CYS A 315 -5.32 -0.05 23.25
CA CYS A 315 -6.14 -0.17 24.45
C CYS A 315 -6.81 1.18 24.79
N ILE A 316 -6.06 2.29 24.84
CA ILE A 316 -6.58 3.64 25.06
C ILE A 316 -7.63 4.00 24.01
N PHE A 317 -7.31 3.82 22.72
CA PHE A 317 -8.21 4.09 21.61
C PHE A 317 -9.52 3.30 21.69
N THR A 318 -9.43 2.00 22.03
CA THR A 318 -10.62 1.15 22.18
C THR A 318 -11.50 1.59 23.36
N ASN A 319 -10.90 1.94 24.51
CA ASN A 319 -11.62 2.45 25.67
C ASN A 319 -12.30 3.80 25.38
N ALA A 320 -11.64 4.70 24.63
CA ALA A 320 -12.25 5.94 24.19
C ALA A 320 -13.50 5.69 23.31
N HIS A 321 -13.41 4.73 22.38
CA HIS A 321 -14.57 4.34 21.56
C HIS A 321 -15.71 3.71 22.38
N LEU A 322 -15.41 2.84 23.34
CA LEU A 322 -16.41 2.31 24.29
C LEU A 322 -17.13 3.45 24.99
N ALA A 323 -16.39 4.44 25.51
CA ALA A 323 -16.96 5.60 26.14
C ALA A 323 -17.83 6.41 25.16
N ASN A 324 -17.35 6.65 23.93
CA ASN A 324 -18.11 7.41 22.94
C ASN A 324 -19.44 6.75 22.57
N ILE A 325 -19.48 5.41 22.39
CA ILE A 325 -20.72 4.68 22.15
C ILE A 325 -21.68 4.82 23.33
N LEU A 326 -21.19 4.68 24.57
CA LEU A 326 -21.99 4.84 25.78
C LEU A 326 -22.52 6.28 25.97
N ILE A 327 -21.72 7.29 25.62
CA ILE A 327 -22.17 8.69 25.63
C ILE A 327 -23.30 8.88 24.62
N ASN A 328 -23.19 8.34 23.42
CA ASN A 328 -24.26 8.40 22.41
C ASN A 328 -25.54 7.68 22.87
N GLN A 329 -25.42 6.60 23.66
CA GLN A 329 -26.55 5.92 24.30
C GLN A 329 -27.06 6.62 25.57
N LYS A 330 -26.50 7.78 25.94
CA LYS A 330 -26.83 8.52 27.19
C LYS A 330 -26.52 7.71 28.48
N LYS A 331 -25.67 6.70 28.40
CA LYS A 331 -25.18 5.90 29.55
C LYS A 331 -23.93 6.56 30.16
N ILE A 332 -24.06 7.82 30.61
CA ILE A 332 -22.92 8.69 30.97
C ILE A 332 -22.07 8.14 32.12
N SER A 333 -22.73 7.57 33.16
CA SER A 333 -22.01 6.98 34.31
C SER A 333 -21.13 5.80 33.91
N ALA A 334 -21.57 4.96 32.96
CA ALA A 334 -20.79 3.85 32.47
C ALA A 334 -19.64 4.31 31.57
N ALA A 335 -19.82 5.37 30.79
CA ALA A 335 -18.79 5.96 29.95
C ALA A 335 -17.58 6.45 30.74
N LYS A 336 -17.82 7.00 31.95
CA LYS A 336 -16.76 7.55 32.82
C LYS A 336 -15.66 6.54 33.11
N GLY A 337 -16.00 5.30 33.46
CA GLY A 337 -15.01 4.29 33.82
C GLY A 337 -14.04 3.95 32.66
N TYR A 338 -14.53 3.94 31.42
CA TYR A 338 -13.70 3.73 30.24
C TYR A 338 -12.81 4.94 29.93
N LEU A 339 -13.33 6.16 30.12
CA LEU A 339 -12.56 7.40 29.96
C LEU A 339 -11.46 7.51 31.02
N ASP A 340 -11.77 7.25 32.28
CA ASP A 340 -10.77 7.29 33.35
C ASP A 340 -9.64 6.29 33.07
N ASN A 341 -9.98 5.10 32.58
CA ASN A 341 -8.98 4.09 32.16
C ASN A 341 -8.13 4.59 30.99
N ALA A 342 -8.73 5.21 29.97
CA ALA A 342 -8.02 5.73 28.81
C ALA A 342 -7.10 6.90 29.19
N LEU A 343 -7.61 7.86 29.95
CA LEU A 343 -6.89 9.10 30.32
C LEU A 343 -5.75 8.86 31.32
N SER A 344 -5.93 7.94 32.28
CA SER A 344 -4.88 7.61 33.25
C SER A 344 -3.61 7.04 32.58
N ARG A 345 -3.78 6.34 31.47
CA ARG A 345 -2.67 5.74 30.71
C ARG A 345 -2.04 6.69 29.68
N LEU A 346 -2.73 7.79 29.34
CA LEU A 346 -2.21 8.80 28.41
C LEU A 346 -0.99 9.56 28.96
N PHE A 347 -0.86 9.70 30.28
CA PHE A 347 0.24 10.46 30.89
C PHE A 347 1.64 9.89 30.59
N ASP A 348 1.73 8.58 30.32
CA ASP A 348 2.98 7.90 30.03
C ASP A 348 3.31 7.82 28.53
N HIS A 349 2.46 8.41 27.68
CA HIS A 349 2.61 8.34 26.22
C HIS A 349 2.56 9.72 25.59
N ASP A 350 3.40 9.91 24.57
CA ASP A 350 3.41 11.13 23.77
C ASP A 350 2.17 11.20 22.85
N ALA A 351 1.15 11.94 23.31
CA ALA A 351 -0.07 12.13 22.54
C ALA A 351 0.15 13.02 21.29
N GLU A 352 1.29 13.73 21.19
CA GLU A 352 1.58 14.58 20.05
C GLU A 352 1.95 13.80 18.78
N SER A 353 2.27 12.50 18.91
CA SER A 353 2.71 11.67 17.79
C SER A 353 1.65 10.71 17.24
N ASP A 354 0.51 10.52 17.93
CA ASP A 354 -0.47 9.50 17.54
C ASP A 354 -1.93 10.01 17.65
N PRO A 355 -2.66 10.12 16.53
CA PRO A 355 -4.04 10.60 16.51
C PRO A 355 -5.01 9.74 17.33
N ARG A 356 -4.69 8.45 17.53
CA ARG A 356 -5.50 7.53 18.35
C ARG A 356 -5.49 7.93 19.80
N LEU A 357 -4.40 8.53 20.29
CA LEU A 357 -4.29 9.04 21.65
C LEU A 357 -5.04 10.37 21.80
N VAL A 358 -4.93 11.25 20.78
CA VAL A 358 -5.65 12.55 20.76
C VAL A 358 -7.16 12.34 20.77
N TYR A 359 -7.66 11.29 20.13
CA TYR A 359 -9.08 10.93 20.13
C TYR A 359 -9.64 10.76 21.55
N ALA A 360 -8.86 10.26 22.50
CA ALA A 360 -9.32 10.15 23.89
C ALA A 360 -9.61 11.52 24.54
N TYR A 361 -8.81 12.56 24.22
CA TYR A 361 -9.11 13.92 24.66
C TYR A 361 -10.41 14.46 24.04
N GLN A 362 -10.63 14.21 22.74
CA GLN A 362 -11.87 14.61 22.06
C GLN A 362 -13.10 13.95 22.70
N VAL A 363 -13.03 12.65 22.98
CA VAL A 363 -14.14 11.93 23.64
C VAL A 363 -14.35 12.41 25.07
N ASN A 364 -13.27 12.77 25.80
CA ASN A 364 -13.38 13.36 27.11
C ASN A 364 -14.07 14.74 27.06
N ALA A 365 -13.73 15.59 26.07
CA ALA A 365 -14.45 16.84 25.86
C ALA A 365 -15.94 16.63 25.64
N LYS A 366 -16.30 15.60 24.84
CA LYS A 366 -17.70 15.22 24.61
C LYS A 366 -18.41 14.76 25.90
N TYR A 367 -17.71 13.96 26.72
CA TYR A 367 -18.23 13.55 28.03
C TYR A 367 -18.47 14.76 28.94
N LEU A 368 -17.50 15.68 29.03
CA LEU A 368 -17.60 16.88 29.84
C LEU A 368 -18.77 17.80 29.40
N LEU A 369 -19.03 17.88 28.11
CA LEU A 369 -20.19 18.57 27.56
C LEU A 369 -21.51 17.97 28.09
N GLU A 370 -21.61 16.64 28.10
CA GLU A 370 -22.83 15.94 28.58
C GLU A 370 -23.05 16.07 30.10
N VAL A 371 -21.99 16.26 30.87
CA VAL A 371 -22.11 16.49 32.33
C VAL A 371 -22.13 17.99 32.70
N ASN A 372 -22.21 18.90 31.71
CA ASN A 372 -22.21 20.37 31.84
C ASN A 372 -20.97 20.96 32.51
N ASP A 373 -19.81 20.24 32.49
CA ASP A 373 -18.52 20.82 32.85
C ASP A 373 -17.94 21.58 31.64
N PHE A 374 -18.55 22.70 31.30
CA PHE A 374 -18.24 23.44 30.08
C PHE A 374 -16.83 23.99 30.04
N GLU A 375 -16.27 24.39 31.21
CA GLU A 375 -14.90 24.95 31.26
C GLU A 375 -13.87 23.91 30.82
N LYS A 376 -13.92 22.73 31.42
CA LYS A 376 -13.01 21.64 31.02
C LYS A 376 -13.32 21.13 29.62
N CYS A 377 -14.58 21.12 29.19
CA CYS A 377 -14.95 20.77 27.82
C CYS A 377 -14.20 21.66 26.81
N VAL A 378 -14.21 22.98 27.04
CA VAL A 378 -13.49 23.95 26.19
C VAL A 378 -11.98 23.64 26.18
N GLU A 379 -11.38 23.45 27.37
CA GLU A 379 -9.96 23.11 27.49
C GLU A 379 -9.56 21.89 26.67
N TYR A 380 -10.24 20.75 26.86
CA TYR A 380 -9.94 19.50 26.14
C TYR A 380 -10.27 19.58 24.65
N SER A 381 -11.30 20.34 24.26
CA SER A 381 -11.65 20.57 22.86
C SER A 381 -10.56 21.33 22.12
N PHE A 382 -10.03 22.40 22.70
CA PHE A 382 -8.92 23.15 22.10
C PHE A 382 -7.65 22.31 22.05
N LYS A 383 -7.32 21.60 23.14
CA LYS A 383 -6.16 20.70 23.18
C LYS A 383 -6.19 19.64 22.07
N SER A 384 -7.32 18.95 21.94
CA SER A 384 -7.46 17.93 20.88
C SER A 384 -7.45 18.54 19.47
N SER A 385 -8.09 19.71 19.30
CA SER A 385 -8.11 20.39 18.00
C SER A 385 -6.70 20.82 17.56
N GLU A 386 -5.92 21.42 18.47
CA GLU A 386 -4.56 21.85 18.19
C GLU A 386 -3.64 20.67 17.82
N LEU A 387 -3.75 19.56 18.54
CA LEU A 387 -2.97 18.36 18.25
C LEU A 387 -3.35 17.73 16.90
N PHE A 388 -4.63 17.66 16.57
CA PHE A 388 -5.08 17.20 15.26
C PHE A 388 -4.62 18.13 14.13
N ASP A 389 -4.65 19.47 14.34
CA ASP A 389 -4.14 20.43 13.36
C ASP A 389 -2.64 20.23 13.07
N ARG A 390 -1.81 20.04 14.11
CA ARG A 390 -0.37 19.74 13.97
C ARG A 390 -0.13 18.48 13.16
N MET A 391 -1.03 17.49 13.24
CA MET A 391 -0.97 16.24 12.47
C MET A 391 -1.57 16.37 11.06
N GLY A 392 -2.12 17.53 10.68
CA GLY A 392 -2.79 17.75 9.41
C GLY A 392 -4.19 17.10 9.31
N LEU A 393 -4.78 16.71 10.45
CA LEU A 393 -6.10 16.08 10.54
C LEU A 393 -7.19 17.15 10.75
N GLU A 394 -7.36 18.01 9.72
CA GLU A 394 -8.20 19.21 9.81
C GLU A 394 -9.67 18.90 10.13
N ARG A 395 -10.19 17.75 9.68
CA ARG A 395 -11.57 17.34 9.98
C ARG A 395 -11.74 17.00 11.46
N ASP A 396 -10.84 16.19 12.02
CA ASP A 396 -10.89 15.81 13.43
C ASP A 396 -10.69 17.03 14.34
N ALA A 397 -9.85 17.97 13.89
CA ALA A 397 -9.66 19.26 14.53
C ALA A 397 -10.94 20.11 14.52
N ALA A 398 -11.66 20.16 13.40
CA ALA A 398 -12.95 20.86 13.30
C ALA A 398 -14.02 20.21 14.18
N ASP A 399 -14.09 18.88 14.21
CA ASP A 399 -15.01 18.13 15.06
C ASP A 399 -14.73 18.40 16.55
N SER A 400 -13.46 18.49 16.94
CA SER A 400 -13.06 18.87 18.29
C SER A 400 -13.48 20.31 18.63
N LEU A 401 -13.23 21.29 17.75
CA LEU A 401 -13.65 22.68 17.94
C LEU A 401 -15.18 22.82 18.04
N SER A 402 -15.94 21.98 17.35
CA SER A 402 -17.40 22.02 17.42
C SER A 402 -17.93 21.75 18.84
N LEU A 403 -17.21 20.98 19.65
CA LEU A 403 -17.54 20.73 21.04
C LEU A 403 -17.36 21.98 21.89
N SER A 404 -16.32 22.79 21.67
CA SER A 404 -16.11 24.05 22.38
C SER A 404 -17.17 25.09 22.05
N ALA A 405 -17.63 25.15 20.77
CA ALA A 405 -18.74 26.04 20.40
C ALA A 405 -20.03 25.68 21.17
N LYS A 406 -20.33 24.37 21.27
CA LYS A 406 -21.48 23.89 22.06
C LYS A 406 -21.32 24.22 23.57
N ALA A 407 -20.10 24.07 24.09
CA ALA A 407 -19.84 24.39 25.49
C ALA A 407 -19.99 25.89 25.79
N TYR A 408 -19.49 26.80 24.94
CA TYR A 408 -19.72 28.25 25.06
C TYR A 408 -21.20 28.61 24.96
N HIS A 409 -21.93 27.96 24.04
CA HIS A 409 -23.38 28.14 23.99
C HIS A 409 -24.07 27.73 25.30
N GLY A 410 -23.66 26.58 25.88
CA GLY A 410 -24.18 26.11 27.18
C GLY A 410 -23.85 27.05 28.34
N GLN A 411 -22.74 27.80 28.26
CA GLN A 411 -22.39 28.88 29.22
C GLN A 411 -23.13 30.22 29.00
N GLY A 412 -23.93 30.31 27.92
CA GLY A 412 -24.56 31.59 27.53
C GLY A 412 -23.61 32.58 26.84
N LYS A 413 -22.40 32.18 26.48
CA LYS A 413 -21.36 32.99 25.80
C LYS A 413 -21.57 32.93 24.29
N ILE A 414 -22.64 33.54 23.80
CA ILE A 414 -23.13 33.41 22.42
C ILE A 414 -22.10 33.92 21.40
N ASP A 415 -21.45 35.05 21.66
CA ASP A 415 -20.46 35.64 20.74
C ASP A 415 -19.27 34.70 20.54
N GLN A 416 -18.77 34.09 21.61
CA GLN A 416 -17.66 33.11 21.52
C GLN A 416 -18.10 31.84 20.83
N ALA A 417 -19.31 31.34 21.09
CA ALA A 417 -19.86 30.18 20.39
C ALA A 417 -19.96 30.44 18.87
N TYR A 418 -20.39 31.64 18.49
CA TYR A 418 -20.50 32.06 17.09
C TYR A 418 -19.12 32.14 16.40
N GLU A 419 -18.15 32.80 17.04
CA GLU A 419 -16.78 32.90 16.51
C GLU A 419 -16.16 31.52 16.28
N ILE A 420 -16.26 30.61 17.23
CA ILE A 420 -15.75 29.25 17.07
C ILE A 420 -16.49 28.49 15.97
N SER A 421 -17.81 28.64 15.86
CA SER A 421 -18.60 28.02 14.79
C SER A 421 -18.17 28.50 13.40
N GLN A 422 -17.84 29.79 13.26
CA GLN A 422 -17.27 30.32 12.00
C GLN A 422 -15.92 29.67 11.68
N ARG A 423 -15.01 29.53 12.65
CA ARG A 423 -13.71 28.86 12.46
C ARG A 423 -13.89 27.40 12.06
N VAL A 424 -14.86 26.68 12.62
CA VAL A 424 -15.21 25.30 12.22
C VAL A 424 -15.65 25.28 10.76
N ASN A 425 -16.57 26.17 10.36
CA ASN A 425 -17.06 26.26 8.99
C ASN A 425 -15.93 26.59 8.00
N GLU A 426 -15.05 27.52 8.32
CA GLU A 426 -13.90 27.87 7.48
C GLU A 426 -12.98 26.66 7.25
N LYS A 427 -12.69 25.85 8.30
CA LYS A 427 -11.90 24.63 8.17
C LYS A 427 -12.59 23.62 7.23
N LEU A 428 -13.89 23.41 7.42
CA LEU A 428 -14.67 22.47 6.59
C LEU A 428 -14.78 22.94 5.12
N CYS A 429 -14.93 24.24 4.87
CA CYS A 429 -14.93 24.82 3.52
C CYS A 429 -13.57 24.65 2.85
N ARG A 430 -12.46 24.89 3.55
CA ARG A 430 -11.11 24.65 3.00
C ARG A 430 -10.91 23.20 2.57
N LEU A 431 -11.40 22.26 3.35
CA LEU A 431 -11.37 20.84 2.99
C LEU A 431 -12.18 20.56 1.71
N GLN A 432 -13.35 21.18 1.55
CA GLN A 432 -14.17 21.04 0.34
C GLN A 432 -13.50 21.70 -0.89
N ASP A 433 -12.92 22.89 -0.74
CA ASP A 433 -12.21 23.60 -1.81
C ASP A 433 -10.95 22.84 -2.26
N GLN A 434 -10.20 22.26 -1.32
CA GLN A 434 -9.07 21.39 -1.66
C GLN A 434 -9.52 20.16 -2.44
N PHE A 435 -10.69 19.60 -2.15
CA PHE A 435 -11.30 18.51 -2.91
C PHE A 435 -11.73 18.95 -4.31
N SER A 436 -12.40 20.10 -4.45
CA SER A 436 -12.90 20.62 -5.72
C SER A 436 -11.78 21.02 -6.68
N LYS A 437 -10.77 21.74 -6.21
CA LYS A 437 -9.60 22.11 -7.01
C LYS A 437 -8.76 20.93 -7.48
N ARG A 438 -8.79 19.81 -6.75
CA ARG A 438 -8.11 18.56 -7.14
C ARG A 438 -8.87 17.80 -8.22
N LEU A 439 -10.19 17.99 -8.34
CA LEU A 439 -11.01 17.40 -9.42
C LEU A 439 -10.89 18.14 -10.75
N GLU A 440 -10.49 19.42 -10.74
CA GLU A 440 -10.32 20.24 -11.96
C GLU A 440 -8.95 20.01 -12.64
N VAL A 441 -8.01 19.31 -12.00
CA VAL A 441 -6.65 19.05 -12.51
C VAL A 441 -6.54 17.67 -13.19
N TYR A 442 -7.62 16.90 -13.22
CA TYR A 442 -7.71 15.59 -13.88
C TYR A 442 -8.89 15.57 -14.87
#